data_16c976a3a1ca9d01a1541eb1b5b811f2
#
_entry.id   16c976a3a1ca9d01a1541eb1b5b811f2
#
_cell.length_a   1.000
_cell.length_b   1.000
_cell.length_c   1.000
_cell.angle_alpha   90.00
_cell.angle_beta   90.00
_cell.angle_gamma   90.00
#
_symmetry.space_group_name_H-M   'P 1'
#
loop_
_entity.id
_entity.type
_entity.pdbx_description
1 polymer ?
#
loop_
_entity_poly.entity_id
_entity_poly.type
_entity_poly.pdbx_seq_one_letter_code
_entity_poly.pdbx_strand_id
1 'polypeptide(L)'
;MEQNVFDVLKERGFIEQTTHEAEIRELLGKEKVTFYIGFDATADSLTAGHFLTIMAMMHMQRAGHRPIALLGGGTTMIGDPSGKSDMRNMMTKEKIDYNAKRFHEQLSRFIDFDNDKAIIANNADWLLDLNYVEFLREIGVHFSVNKMLTAECYKQRMERGLTFFEFNYMLMQSYDFLKLNQLYGCQMELGGNDQWSNILGGVDLIRRKEQKPAYGLTFKLLTTSEGIKMGKTMKGAVWLDPEKTSPYEFYQYWRNIEDVKVEECLGLLTVLPMEEVRRLGALEGAEINKAKEVLAYEITKIVHGEEEAEKAQTAARALFVQGGKTADIPTTSYPAAELEEGKDILTLLVDTKLAKNRSEARRLVTQGGVSVNDVKVTDFAKVFTSADFDEDGVLLIKKGKKGYHQIKAD
;
A
#
# COMPACT_ATOMS: atom_id res chain seq x y z
N MET A 1 29.44 -15.63 -4.08
CA MET A 1 29.36 -14.20 -3.74
C MET A 1 27.89 -13.85 -3.65
N GLU A 2 27.44 -13.25 -2.58
CA GLU A 2 26.08 -12.73 -2.48
C GLU A 2 25.87 -11.70 -3.60
N GLN A 3 24.71 -11.76 -4.24
CA GLN A 3 24.36 -10.85 -5.34
C GLN A 3 24.19 -9.43 -4.74
N ASN A 4 24.77 -8.42 -5.41
CA ASN A 4 24.63 -7.04 -4.99
C ASN A 4 23.14 -6.66 -4.99
N VAL A 5 22.64 -6.10 -3.87
CA VAL A 5 21.22 -5.78 -3.73
C VAL A 5 20.74 -4.73 -4.73
N PHE A 6 21.62 -3.84 -5.19
CA PHE A 6 21.28 -2.91 -6.27
C PHE A 6 20.88 -3.66 -7.54
N ASP A 7 21.67 -4.69 -7.92
CA ASP A 7 21.36 -5.53 -9.09
C ASP A 7 20.08 -6.32 -8.88
N VAL A 8 19.82 -6.83 -7.66
CA VAL A 8 18.56 -7.49 -7.31
C VAL A 8 17.36 -6.55 -7.49
N LEU A 9 17.44 -5.34 -6.94
CA LEU A 9 16.36 -4.35 -7.07
C LEU A 9 16.14 -3.91 -8.52
N LYS A 10 17.22 -3.77 -9.29
CA LYS A 10 17.15 -3.43 -10.71
C LYS A 10 16.53 -4.55 -11.53
N GLU A 11 16.95 -5.79 -11.34
CA GLU A 11 16.43 -6.97 -12.04
C GLU A 11 14.94 -7.20 -11.74
N ARG A 12 14.51 -6.95 -10.49
CA ARG A 12 13.12 -7.06 -10.07
C ARG A 12 12.23 -5.91 -10.57
N GLY A 13 12.83 -4.84 -11.10
CA GLY A 13 12.10 -3.71 -11.66
C GLY A 13 11.75 -2.60 -10.67
N PHE A 14 12.36 -2.58 -9.47
CA PHE A 14 12.09 -1.52 -8.48
C PHE A 14 12.57 -0.14 -8.92
N ILE A 15 13.78 -0.06 -9.49
CA ILE A 15 14.50 1.20 -9.68
C ILE A 15 13.91 2.03 -10.82
N GLU A 16 13.51 3.27 -10.53
CA GLU A 16 13.07 4.25 -11.51
C GLU A 16 14.14 5.32 -11.77
N GLN A 17 14.62 5.98 -10.71
CA GLN A 17 15.67 6.99 -10.80
C GLN A 17 16.70 6.81 -9.70
N THR A 18 17.92 7.22 -9.97
CA THR A 18 19.04 7.26 -9.02
C THR A 18 19.82 8.54 -9.18
N THR A 19 20.38 9.07 -8.09
CA THR A 19 21.25 10.24 -8.15
C THR A 19 22.59 9.92 -8.82
N HIS A 20 23.21 8.78 -8.48
CA HIS A 20 24.53 8.35 -8.94
C HIS A 20 24.58 6.82 -9.00
N GLU A 21 24.11 6.23 -10.10
CA GLU A 21 23.91 4.78 -10.21
C GLU A 21 25.16 3.95 -9.89
N ALA A 22 26.30 4.32 -10.50
CA ALA A 22 27.55 3.57 -10.31
C ALA A 22 28.05 3.62 -8.87
N GLU A 23 27.97 4.80 -8.23
CA GLU A 23 28.42 5.00 -6.85
C GLU A 23 27.49 4.27 -5.86
N ILE A 24 26.16 4.34 -6.06
CA ILE A 24 25.19 3.60 -5.23
C ILE A 24 25.44 2.10 -5.33
N ARG A 25 25.63 1.57 -6.55
CA ARG A 25 25.91 0.15 -6.75
C ARG A 25 27.21 -0.28 -6.07
N GLU A 26 28.25 0.53 -6.17
CA GLU A 26 29.52 0.26 -5.50
C GLU A 26 29.39 0.31 -3.98
N LEU A 27 28.72 1.34 -3.45
CA LEU A 27 28.48 1.52 -2.01
C LEU A 27 27.72 0.33 -1.41
N LEU A 28 26.61 -0.09 -2.04
CA LEU A 28 25.81 -1.23 -1.60
C LEU A 28 26.51 -2.60 -1.75
N GLY A 29 27.58 -2.67 -2.54
CA GLY A 29 28.40 -3.87 -2.67
C GLY A 29 29.57 -3.97 -1.67
N LYS A 30 29.93 -2.88 -1.04
CA LYS A 30 31.15 -2.79 -0.21
C LYS A 30 30.88 -2.53 1.27
N GLU A 31 29.80 -1.85 1.61
CA GLU A 31 29.54 -1.35 2.96
C GLU A 31 28.14 -1.71 3.46
N LYS A 32 27.99 -1.81 4.79
CA LYS A 32 26.67 -1.82 5.42
C LYS A 32 26.11 -0.40 5.41
N VAL A 33 25.15 -0.14 4.53
CA VAL A 33 24.55 1.17 4.35
C VAL A 33 23.34 1.34 5.27
N THR A 34 23.28 2.48 5.96
CA THR A 34 22.06 2.93 6.63
C THR A 34 21.27 3.80 5.65
N PHE A 35 20.00 3.45 5.42
CA PHE A 35 19.09 4.14 4.51
C PHE A 35 17.74 4.36 5.15
N TYR A 36 16.92 5.29 4.65
CA TYR A 36 15.58 5.47 5.18
C TYR A 36 14.49 5.49 4.12
N ILE A 37 13.28 5.16 4.56
CA ILE A 37 12.03 5.36 3.85
C ILE A 37 11.05 6.04 4.81
N GLY A 38 10.39 7.12 4.34
CA GLY A 38 9.42 7.87 5.10
C GLY A 38 7.99 7.32 4.92
N PHE A 39 7.21 7.34 6.01
CA PHE A 39 5.82 6.91 6.07
C PHE A 39 4.97 7.96 6.78
N ASP A 40 4.26 8.77 6.01
CA ASP A 40 3.28 9.73 6.56
C ASP A 40 2.08 9.00 7.15
N ALA A 41 1.83 9.18 8.43
CA ALA A 41 0.82 8.47 9.22
C ALA A 41 -0.62 9.01 8.96
N THR A 42 -1.03 9.04 7.69
CA THR A 42 -2.31 9.62 7.24
C THR A 42 -3.51 8.69 7.44
N ALA A 43 -3.31 7.46 7.85
CA ALA A 43 -4.32 6.46 8.20
C ALA A 43 -3.78 5.53 9.27
N ASP A 44 -4.66 4.77 9.90
CA ASP A 44 -4.34 3.80 10.95
C ASP A 44 -3.89 2.42 10.42
N SER A 45 -3.64 2.31 9.12
CA SER A 45 -3.06 1.13 8.49
C SER A 45 -2.25 1.50 7.26
N LEU A 46 -1.23 0.72 6.98
CA LEU A 46 -0.53 0.67 5.72
C LEU A 46 -1.44 0.08 4.62
N THR A 47 -1.14 0.40 3.37
CA THR A 47 -1.91 -0.04 2.19
C THR A 47 -1.04 -0.86 1.25
N ALA A 48 -1.67 -1.53 0.28
CA ALA A 48 -0.96 -2.22 -0.80
C ALA A 48 0.02 -1.29 -1.57
N GLY A 49 -0.23 0.03 -1.59
CA GLY A 49 0.72 1.00 -2.17
C GLY A 49 2.01 1.14 -1.36
N HIS A 50 1.94 1.04 -0.03
CA HIS A 50 3.13 1.04 0.82
C HIS A 50 3.90 -0.29 0.74
N PHE A 51 3.22 -1.38 0.37
CA PHE A 51 3.83 -2.70 0.36
C PHE A 51 5.01 -2.81 -0.59
N LEU A 52 5.01 -2.10 -1.71
CA LEU A 52 6.15 -2.03 -2.63
C LEU A 52 7.41 -1.47 -1.94
N THR A 53 7.29 -0.37 -1.20
CA THR A 53 8.43 0.22 -0.48
C THR A 53 8.89 -0.65 0.67
N ILE A 54 7.97 -1.36 1.33
CA ILE A 54 8.28 -2.36 2.37
C ILE A 54 9.07 -3.53 1.76
N MET A 55 8.68 -4.03 0.59
CA MET A 55 9.41 -5.11 -0.11
C MET A 55 10.84 -4.68 -0.45
N ALA A 56 11.03 -3.46 -0.96
CA ALA A 56 12.37 -2.92 -1.19
C ALA A 56 13.19 -2.84 0.12
N MET A 57 12.58 -2.38 1.21
CA MET A 57 13.20 -2.32 2.53
C MET A 57 13.61 -3.72 3.03
N MET A 58 12.75 -4.73 2.82
CA MET A 58 13.05 -6.14 3.14
C MET A 58 14.23 -6.67 2.33
N HIS A 59 14.29 -6.41 1.02
CA HIS A 59 15.43 -6.84 0.18
C HIS A 59 16.74 -6.21 0.65
N MET A 60 16.73 -4.91 0.95
CA MET A 60 17.89 -4.21 1.45
C MET A 60 18.35 -4.74 2.81
N GLN A 61 17.41 -4.99 3.75
CA GLN A 61 17.73 -5.56 5.06
C GLN A 61 18.29 -6.98 4.95
N ARG A 62 17.71 -7.83 4.10
CA ARG A 62 18.21 -9.19 3.84
C ARG A 62 19.64 -9.21 3.29
N ALA A 63 20.01 -8.18 2.53
CA ALA A 63 21.37 -7.99 2.04
C ALA A 63 22.32 -7.39 3.08
N GLY A 64 21.88 -7.21 4.33
CA GLY A 64 22.72 -6.75 5.45
C GLY A 64 22.75 -5.25 5.66
N HIS A 65 21.99 -4.44 4.88
CA HIS A 65 21.86 -3.00 5.07
C HIS A 65 20.89 -2.68 6.20
N ARG A 66 21.01 -1.48 6.79
CA ARG A 66 20.22 -1.05 7.96
C ARG A 66 19.13 -0.04 7.57
N PRO A 67 17.86 -0.46 7.48
CA PRO A 67 16.76 0.43 7.22
C PRO A 67 16.41 1.31 8.42
N ILE A 68 16.01 2.55 8.15
CA ILE A 68 15.28 3.41 9.06
C ILE A 68 13.86 3.55 8.51
N ALA A 69 12.87 3.12 9.26
CA ALA A 69 11.48 3.47 8.98
C ALA A 69 11.17 4.80 9.69
N LEU A 70 11.07 5.87 8.91
CA LEU A 70 10.78 7.19 9.43
C LEU A 70 9.27 7.43 9.47
N LEU A 71 8.70 7.53 10.67
CA LEU A 71 7.30 7.89 10.84
C LEU A 71 7.13 9.41 10.74
N GLY A 72 6.23 9.84 9.87
CA GLY A 72 5.96 11.25 9.61
C GLY A 72 5.05 11.89 10.66
N GLY A 73 5.42 11.88 11.94
CA GLY A 73 4.62 12.52 13.00
C GLY A 73 4.52 14.04 12.83
N GLY A 74 5.60 14.69 12.42
CA GLY A 74 5.62 16.14 12.13
C GLY A 74 5.14 16.45 10.71
N THR A 75 5.68 15.75 9.69
CA THR A 75 5.35 16.00 8.28
C THR A 75 3.89 15.72 7.95
N THR A 76 3.24 14.75 8.59
CA THR A 76 1.80 14.47 8.40
C THR A 76 0.92 15.64 8.83
N MET A 77 1.36 16.50 9.77
CA MET A 77 0.62 17.70 10.14
C MET A 77 0.53 18.72 9.00
N ILE A 78 1.51 18.71 8.10
CA ILE A 78 1.56 19.57 6.90
C ILE A 78 0.90 18.86 5.71
N GLY A 79 1.32 17.64 5.43
CA GLY A 79 0.86 16.83 4.31
C GLY A 79 1.66 17.06 3.03
N ASP A 80 2.21 15.97 2.50
CA ASP A 80 2.98 15.97 1.26
C ASP A 80 2.12 16.37 0.05
N PRO A 81 2.50 17.43 -0.71
CA PRO A 81 1.80 17.84 -1.91
C PRO A 81 2.14 16.97 -3.13
N SER A 82 3.20 16.15 -3.08
CA SER A 82 3.70 15.38 -4.21
C SER A 82 2.64 14.42 -4.78
N GLY A 83 2.42 14.50 -6.10
CA GLY A 83 1.45 13.64 -6.79
C GLY A 83 -0.01 13.83 -6.33
N LYS A 84 -0.36 15.00 -5.77
CA LYS A 84 -1.70 15.37 -5.32
C LYS A 84 -2.23 16.58 -6.08
N SER A 85 -3.55 16.58 -6.30
CA SER A 85 -4.24 17.73 -6.89
C SER A 85 -4.80 18.68 -5.84
N ASP A 86 -5.09 18.19 -4.63
CA ASP A 86 -5.80 18.92 -3.58
C ASP A 86 -5.05 18.85 -2.24
N MET A 87 -5.23 19.88 -1.41
CA MET A 87 -4.66 19.93 -0.06
C MET A 87 -5.24 18.80 0.81
N ARG A 88 -4.43 18.20 1.67
CA ARG A 88 -4.89 17.20 2.64
C ARG A 88 -5.70 17.83 3.75
N ASN A 89 -6.67 17.09 4.30
CA ASN A 89 -7.34 17.46 5.52
C ASN A 89 -6.35 17.45 6.69
N MET A 90 -6.36 18.50 7.49
CA MET A 90 -5.54 18.58 8.70
C MET A 90 -6.01 17.54 9.73
N MET A 91 -5.05 16.83 10.30
CA MET A 91 -5.29 15.82 11.34
C MET A 91 -4.82 16.34 12.69
N THR A 92 -5.45 15.88 13.78
CA THR A 92 -4.98 16.19 15.13
C THR A 92 -3.70 15.40 15.46
N LYS A 93 -2.89 15.95 16.38
CA LYS A 93 -1.67 15.28 16.84
C LYS A 93 -1.97 13.89 17.40
N GLU A 94 -3.00 13.75 18.22
CA GLU A 94 -3.39 12.47 18.84
C GLU A 94 -3.72 11.41 17.79
N LYS A 95 -4.40 11.82 16.69
CA LYS A 95 -4.72 10.89 15.60
C LYS A 95 -3.47 10.47 14.83
N ILE A 96 -2.54 11.40 14.61
CA ILE A 96 -1.25 11.12 13.95
C ILE A 96 -0.41 10.18 14.82
N ASP A 97 -0.30 10.44 16.12
CA ASP A 97 0.45 9.61 17.07
C ASP A 97 -0.13 8.18 17.13
N TYR A 98 -1.46 8.06 17.15
CA TYR A 98 -2.14 6.76 17.06
C TYR A 98 -1.80 6.02 15.76
N ASN A 99 -1.90 6.69 14.63
CA ASN A 99 -1.60 6.10 13.33
C ASN A 99 -0.13 5.70 13.22
N ALA A 100 0.80 6.51 13.71
CA ALA A 100 2.23 6.22 13.72
C ALA A 100 2.53 4.95 14.53
N LYS A 101 1.88 4.78 15.69
CA LYS A 101 1.98 3.54 16.48
C LYS A 101 1.49 2.32 15.69
N ARG A 102 0.35 2.44 15.01
CA ARG A 102 -0.18 1.36 14.16
C ARG A 102 0.77 1.01 13.00
N PHE A 103 1.40 2.01 12.39
CA PHE A 103 2.41 1.78 11.34
C PHE A 103 3.62 1.03 11.89
N HIS A 104 4.13 1.41 13.07
CA HIS A 104 5.22 0.68 13.71
C HIS A 104 4.86 -0.80 13.94
N GLU A 105 3.68 -1.08 14.53
CA GLU A 105 3.20 -2.44 14.77
C GLU A 105 3.12 -3.27 13.47
N GLN A 106 2.68 -2.66 12.38
CA GLN A 106 2.58 -3.34 11.08
C GLN A 106 3.95 -3.52 10.41
N LEU A 107 4.82 -2.51 10.44
CA LEU A 107 6.17 -2.59 9.88
C LEU A 107 7.01 -3.66 10.56
N SER A 108 6.83 -3.87 11.87
CA SER A 108 7.52 -4.91 12.66
C SER A 108 7.21 -6.35 12.22
N ARG A 109 6.18 -6.55 11.37
CA ARG A 109 5.91 -7.86 10.76
C ARG A 109 6.83 -8.17 9.57
N PHE A 110 7.41 -7.14 8.95
CA PHE A 110 8.19 -7.24 7.73
C PHE A 110 9.68 -6.96 7.96
N ILE A 111 9.98 -6.06 8.89
CA ILE A 111 11.33 -5.56 9.17
C ILE A 111 11.73 -5.99 10.58
N ASP A 112 12.91 -6.58 10.68
CA ASP A 112 13.52 -6.97 11.95
C ASP A 112 14.20 -5.76 12.59
N PHE A 113 13.60 -5.25 13.69
CA PHE A 113 14.12 -4.12 14.46
C PHE A 113 15.01 -4.54 15.63
N ASP A 114 15.19 -5.85 15.87
CA ASP A 114 15.99 -6.35 16.97
C ASP A 114 17.49 -6.12 16.74
N ASN A 115 18.23 -5.94 17.82
CA ASN A 115 19.70 -5.87 17.81
C ASN A 115 20.27 -4.83 16.82
N ASP A 116 19.64 -3.67 16.71
CA ASP A 116 20.09 -2.57 15.83
C ASP A 116 20.14 -2.94 14.33
N LYS A 117 19.36 -3.93 13.92
CA LYS A 117 19.23 -4.32 12.51
C LYS A 117 18.40 -3.33 11.68
N ALA A 118 17.50 -2.60 12.33
CA ALA A 118 16.70 -1.52 11.77
C ALA A 118 16.41 -0.47 12.85
N ILE A 119 15.95 0.70 12.43
CA ILE A 119 15.57 1.80 13.31
C ILE A 119 14.14 2.22 13.01
N ILE A 120 13.34 2.46 14.06
CA ILE A 120 12.14 3.28 14.00
C ILE A 120 12.52 4.68 14.48
N ALA A 121 12.21 5.70 13.68
CA ALA A 121 12.36 7.11 14.05
C ALA A 121 11.04 7.86 13.77
N ASN A 122 10.80 8.91 14.52
CA ASN A 122 9.63 9.79 14.32
C ASN A 122 10.13 11.22 14.11
N ASN A 123 9.81 11.83 12.99
CA ASN A 123 10.27 13.19 12.72
C ASN A 123 9.60 14.26 13.59
N ALA A 124 8.56 13.93 14.32
CA ALA A 124 8.02 14.79 15.37
C ALA A 124 9.07 15.16 16.43
N ASP A 125 10.04 14.26 16.70
CA ASP A 125 11.07 14.42 17.74
C ASP A 125 12.01 15.61 17.46
N TRP A 126 12.14 16.04 16.22
CA TRP A 126 12.98 17.19 15.83
C TRP A 126 12.23 18.29 15.08
N LEU A 127 11.06 18.01 14.50
CA LEU A 127 10.30 19.03 13.77
C LEU A 127 9.40 19.87 14.67
N LEU A 128 8.85 19.31 15.75
CA LEU A 128 7.86 20.04 16.58
C LEU A 128 8.51 21.08 17.50
N ASP A 129 9.76 20.89 17.88
CA ASP A 129 10.50 21.78 18.76
C ASP A 129 11.40 22.78 18.00
N LEU A 130 11.25 22.87 16.66
CA LEU A 130 12.06 23.78 15.84
C LEU A 130 11.77 25.24 16.15
N ASN A 131 12.81 26.03 16.43
CA ASN A 131 12.73 27.47 16.38
C ASN A 131 12.63 27.92 14.92
N TYR A 132 11.53 28.56 14.56
CA TYR A 132 11.25 28.96 13.16
C TYR A 132 12.33 29.85 12.55
N VAL A 133 12.82 30.85 13.29
CA VAL A 133 13.84 31.78 12.78
C VAL A 133 15.18 31.09 12.61
N GLU A 134 15.57 30.25 13.55
CA GLU A 134 16.78 29.45 13.46
C GLU A 134 16.74 28.47 12.29
N PHE A 135 15.60 27.81 12.11
CA PHE A 135 15.39 26.89 10.97
C PHE A 135 15.53 27.62 9.64
N LEU A 136 14.95 28.82 9.48
CA LEU A 136 15.11 29.60 8.25
C LEU A 136 16.57 30.01 8.01
N ARG A 137 17.30 30.40 9.06
CA ARG A 137 18.72 30.79 8.94
C ARG A 137 19.63 29.62 8.61
N GLU A 138 19.41 28.47 9.23
CA GLU A 138 20.29 27.31 9.13
C GLU A 138 19.95 26.40 7.93
N ILE A 139 18.69 26.30 7.59
CA ILE A 139 18.19 25.37 6.57
C ILE A 139 17.63 26.14 5.36
N GLY A 140 16.73 27.07 5.60
CA GLY A 140 16.05 27.82 4.53
C GLY A 140 17.00 28.54 3.57
N VAL A 141 18.16 29.03 4.07
CA VAL A 141 19.19 29.69 3.27
C VAL A 141 19.76 28.79 2.15
N HIS A 142 19.65 27.47 2.28
CA HIS A 142 20.14 26.52 1.28
C HIS A 142 19.13 26.24 0.15
N PHE A 143 17.90 26.75 0.24
CA PHE A 143 16.83 26.50 -0.71
C PHE A 143 16.51 27.75 -1.53
N SER A 144 16.63 27.65 -2.84
CA SER A 144 16.20 28.71 -3.76
C SER A 144 14.73 28.54 -4.11
N VAL A 145 13.90 29.51 -3.80
CA VAL A 145 12.46 29.51 -4.14
C VAL A 145 12.26 29.30 -5.64
N ASN A 146 13.04 29.95 -6.49
CA ASN A 146 12.95 29.79 -7.94
C ASN A 146 13.22 28.34 -8.38
N LYS A 147 14.23 27.68 -7.78
CA LYS A 147 14.51 26.27 -8.05
C LYS A 147 13.38 25.36 -7.53
N MET A 148 12.87 25.62 -6.33
CA MET A 148 11.75 24.85 -5.75
C MET A 148 10.49 24.93 -6.61
N LEU A 149 10.13 26.11 -7.11
CA LEU A 149 8.96 26.31 -7.97
C LEU A 149 9.03 25.54 -9.30
N THR A 150 10.22 25.15 -9.76
CA THR A 150 10.39 24.31 -10.95
C THR A 150 10.28 22.82 -10.65
N ALA A 151 10.24 22.44 -9.37
CA ALA A 151 10.17 21.04 -8.95
C ALA A 151 8.83 20.39 -9.35
N GLU A 152 8.89 19.16 -9.83
CA GLU A 152 7.69 18.43 -10.32
C GLU A 152 6.62 18.26 -9.24
N CYS A 153 7.02 18.07 -7.97
CA CYS A 153 6.11 17.95 -6.85
C CYS A 153 5.18 19.16 -6.65
N TYR A 154 5.58 20.35 -7.12
CA TYR A 154 4.78 21.58 -6.99
C TYR A 154 3.99 21.94 -8.26
N LYS A 155 4.38 21.50 -9.45
CA LYS A 155 3.76 21.92 -10.72
C LYS A 155 2.23 21.75 -10.73
N GLN A 156 1.75 20.55 -10.37
CA GLN A 156 0.31 20.28 -10.35
C GLN A 156 -0.44 21.11 -9.31
N ARG A 157 0.20 21.41 -8.17
CA ARG A 157 -0.38 22.22 -7.12
C ARG A 157 -0.41 23.71 -7.47
N MET A 158 0.58 24.20 -8.21
CA MET A 158 0.62 25.60 -8.66
C MET A 158 -0.60 25.98 -9.51
N GLU A 159 -1.09 25.08 -10.35
CA GLU A 159 -2.29 25.31 -11.17
C GLU A 159 -3.56 25.51 -10.34
N ARG A 160 -3.63 24.92 -9.13
CA ARG A 160 -4.79 24.96 -8.21
C ARG A 160 -4.56 25.81 -6.97
N GLY A 161 -3.40 26.42 -6.85
CA GLY A 161 -3.02 27.25 -5.71
C GLY A 161 -2.18 26.48 -4.68
N LEU A 162 -0.87 26.53 -4.79
CA LEU A 162 0.08 26.02 -3.81
C LEU A 162 0.14 26.99 -2.61
N THR A 163 -0.12 26.47 -1.41
CA THR A 163 -0.01 27.27 -0.19
C THR A 163 1.43 27.33 0.32
N PHE A 164 1.79 28.39 1.06
CA PHE A 164 3.08 28.46 1.76
C PHE A 164 3.27 27.29 2.72
N PHE A 165 2.20 26.81 3.32
CA PHE A 165 2.16 25.66 4.20
C PHE A 165 2.68 24.41 3.51
N GLU A 166 2.11 24.04 2.37
CA GLU A 166 2.53 22.88 1.56
C GLU A 166 3.94 23.06 0.95
N PHE A 167 4.29 24.31 0.60
CA PHE A 167 5.59 24.64 0.01
C PHE A 167 6.76 24.32 0.94
N ASN A 168 6.56 24.37 2.26
CA ASN A 168 7.57 24.03 3.25
C ASN A 168 7.84 22.52 3.38
N TYR A 169 6.99 21.66 2.82
CA TYR A 169 7.15 20.22 2.98
C TYR A 169 8.52 19.71 2.49
N MET A 170 8.99 20.18 1.34
CA MET A 170 10.33 19.84 0.80
C MET A 170 11.46 20.19 1.80
N LEU A 171 11.39 21.33 2.47
CA LEU A 171 12.40 21.71 3.47
C LEU A 171 12.38 20.76 4.67
N MET A 172 11.18 20.37 5.12
CA MET A 172 11.02 19.46 6.26
C MET A 172 11.58 18.08 5.94
N GLN A 173 11.24 17.49 4.80
CA GLN A 173 11.77 16.18 4.39
C GLN A 173 13.29 16.23 4.14
N SER A 174 13.79 17.33 3.57
CA SER A 174 15.24 17.50 3.41
C SER A 174 15.95 17.60 4.77
N TYR A 175 15.32 18.24 5.75
CA TYR A 175 15.83 18.32 7.11
C TYR A 175 15.75 16.96 7.82
N ASP A 176 14.73 16.16 7.57
CA ASP A 176 14.65 14.77 8.05
C ASP A 176 15.87 13.97 7.59
N PHE A 177 16.21 14.04 6.31
CA PHE A 177 17.40 13.33 5.80
C PHE A 177 18.70 13.81 6.47
N LEU A 178 18.86 15.13 6.63
CA LEU A 178 20.00 15.71 7.35
C LEU A 178 20.07 15.20 8.80
N LYS A 179 18.94 15.22 9.53
CA LYS A 179 18.88 14.72 10.91
C LYS A 179 19.21 13.24 11.01
N LEU A 180 18.67 12.42 10.11
CA LEU A 180 18.97 10.99 10.06
C LEU A 180 20.43 10.71 9.70
N ASN A 181 21.03 11.54 8.83
CA ASN A 181 22.48 11.47 8.55
C ASN A 181 23.31 11.80 9.80
N GLN A 182 22.95 12.86 10.51
CA GLN A 182 23.67 13.29 11.74
C GLN A 182 23.51 12.28 12.90
N LEU A 183 22.31 11.75 13.10
CA LEU A 183 22.00 10.88 14.26
C LEU A 183 22.41 9.42 14.03
N TYR A 184 22.24 8.91 12.81
CA TYR A 184 22.34 7.49 12.52
C TYR A 184 23.30 7.14 11.37
N GLY A 185 23.98 8.14 10.80
CA GLY A 185 24.84 7.95 9.63
C GLY A 185 24.05 7.51 8.38
N CYS A 186 22.81 7.95 8.23
CA CYS A 186 21.99 7.63 7.10
C CYS A 186 22.58 8.22 5.81
N GLN A 187 22.85 7.38 4.81
CA GLN A 187 23.54 7.76 3.57
C GLN A 187 22.60 7.79 2.36
N MET A 188 21.44 7.13 2.45
CA MET A 188 20.51 7.03 1.32
C MET A 188 19.08 7.31 1.74
N GLU A 189 18.35 7.99 0.88
CA GLU A 189 16.91 8.16 0.93
C GLU A 189 16.26 7.39 -0.21
N LEU A 190 15.25 6.56 0.10
CA LEU A 190 14.50 5.77 -0.86
C LEU A 190 13.02 6.11 -0.77
N GLY A 191 12.33 6.20 -1.91
CA GLY A 191 10.91 6.52 -1.94
C GLY A 191 10.26 6.23 -3.28
N GLY A 192 8.95 6.46 -3.41
CA GLY A 192 8.25 6.42 -4.69
C GLY A 192 8.77 7.50 -5.66
N ASN A 193 8.56 7.33 -6.95
CA ASN A 193 9.06 8.28 -7.95
C ASN A 193 8.47 9.70 -7.79
N ASP A 194 7.32 9.82 -7.17
CA ASP A 194 6.72 11.11 -6.81
C ASP A 194 7.53 11.88 -5.74
N GLN A 195 8.45 11.22 -5.01
CA GLN A 195 9.33 11.80 -3.99
C GLN A 195 10.65 12.36 -4.56
N TRP A 196 10.94 12.20 -5.85
CA TRP A 196 12.24 12.54 -6.44
C TRP A 196 12.73 13.95 -6.08
N SER A 197 11.86 14.94 -6.20
CA SER A 197 12.23 16.35 -5.90
C SER A 197 12.58 16.56 -4.42
N ASN A 198 11.85 15.91 -3.50
CA ASN A 198 12.10 15.99 -2.06
C ASN A 198 13.44 15.31 -1.72
N ILE A 199 13.68 14.12 -2.28
CA ILE A 199 14.94 13.36 -2.13
C ILE A 199 16.14 14.21 -2.58
N LEU A 200 16.06 14.85 -3.75
CA LEU A 200 17.12 15.73 -4.24
C LEU A 200 17.39 16.91 -3.30
N GLY A 201 16.34 17.46 -2.68
CA GLY A 201 16.47 18.50 -1.66
C GLY A 201 17.32 18.06 -0.47
N GLY A 202 17.08 16.85 0.03
CA GLY A 202 17.84 16.25 1.14
C GLY A 202 19.29 15.95 0.77
N VAL A 203 19.53 15.36 -0.40
CA VAL A 203 20.88 15.08 -0.93
C VAL A 203 21.69 16.38 -1.06
N ASP A 204 21.09 17.43 -1.65
CA ASP A 204 21.73 18.74 -1.77
C ASP A 204 22.02 19.39 -0.41
N LEU A 205 21.11 19.26 0.56
CA LEU A 205 21.26 19.83 1.90
C LEU A 205 22.43 19.17 2.65
N ILE A 206 22.52 17.84 2.67
CA ILE A 206 23.62 17.11 3.31
C ILE A 206 24.95 17.48 2.65
N ARG A 207 25.03 17.52 1.33
CA ARG A 207 26.24 17.93 0.61
C ARG A 207 26.70 19.31 1.03
N ARG A 208 25.80 20.28 1.22
CA ARG A 208 26.13 21.67 1.59
C ARG A 208 26.50 21.83 3.07
N LYS A 209 25.78 21.15 3.95
CA LYS A 209 25.95 21.30 5.42
C LYS A 209 27.04 20.40 5.97
N GLU A 210 27.09 19.12 5.56
CA GLU A 210 27.97 18.11 6.11
C GLU A 210 29.24 17.88 5.26
N GLN A 211 29.25 18.39 4.00
CA GLN A 211 30.33 18.12 3.02
C GLN A 211 30.54 16.61 2.79
N LYS A 212 29.47 15.82 2.92
CA LYS A 212 29.46 14.37 2.73
C LYS A 212 28.60 13.99 1.52
N PRO A 213 28.90 12.86 0.86
CA PRO A 213 28.01 12.29 -0.13
C PRO A 213 26.74 11.78 0.53
N ALA A 214 25.62 11.98 -0.15
CA ALA A 214 24.35 11.36 0.15
C ALA A 214 23.68 10.97 -1.16
N TYR A 215 22.84 9.94 -1.12
CA TYR A 215 22.29 9.34 -2.33
C TYR A 215 20.77 9.22 -2.24
N GLY A 216 20.15 9.21 -3.41
CA GLY A 216 18.72 9.01 -3.55
C GLY A 216 18.41 7.96 -4.61
N LEU A 217 17.37 7.17 -4.34
CA LEU A 217 16.84 6.18 -5.26
C LEU A 217 15.32 6.19 -5.20
N THR A 218 14.66 6.20 -6.36
CA THR A 218 13.20 6.08 -6.41
C THR A 218 12.74 4.78 -7.02
N PHE A 219 11.56 4.35 -6.54
CA PHE A 219 10.86 3.18 -7.02
C PHE A 219 9.78 3.57 -8.02
N LYS A 220 9.52 2.70 -8.98
CA LYS A 220 8.34 2.79 -9.83
C LYS A 220 7.08 2.86 -8.99
N LEU A 221 6.13 3.68 -9.43
CA LEU A 221 4.80 3.63 -8.84
C LEU A 221 4.05 2.42 -9.37
N LEU A 222 3.45 1.66 -8.47
CA LEU A 222 2.61 0.53 -8.85
C LEU A 222 1.30 1.04 -9.45
N THR A 223 1.13 0.86 -10.76
CA THR A 223 -0.01 1.36 -11.52
C THR A 223 -0.66 0.28 -12.37
N THR A 224 -1.97 0.45 -12.65
CA THR A 224 -2.67 -0.31 -13.69
C THR A 224 -2.10 0.03 -15.07
N SER A 225 -2.51 -0.69 -16.10
CA SER A 225 -2.16 -0.38 -17.51
C SER A 225 -2.62 1.01 -17.95
N GLU A 226 -3.66 1.57 -17.32
CA GLU A 226 -4.17 2.93 -17.55
C GLU A 226 -3.45 4.01 -16.72
N GLY A 227 -2.39 3.65 -15.97
CA GLY A 227 -1.62 4.60 -15.14
C GLY A 227 -2.27 4.96 -13.80
N ILE A 228 -3.36 4.28 -13.41
CA ILE A 228 -4.03 4.52 -12.12
C ILE A 228 -3.23 3.82 -11.01
N LYS A 229 -2.92 4.52 -9.91
CA LYS A 229 -2.22 3.93 -8.76
C LYS A 229 -2.98 2.69 -8.23
N MET A 230 -2.31 1.54 -8.18
CA MET A 230 -2.85 0.29 -7.63
C MET A 230 -3.03 0.38 -6.11
N GLY A 231 -3.74 -0.60 -5.54
CA GLY A 231 -4.05 -0.60 -4.10
C GLY A 231 -5.25 0.28 -3.74
N LYS A 232 -6.01 0.74 -4.73
CA LYS A 232 -7.30 1.40 -4.56
C LYS A 232 -8.38 0.65 -5.34
N THR A 233 -9.52 0.46 -4.73
CA THR A 233 -10.72 -0.12 -5.34
C THR A 233 -11.85 0.90 -5.31
N MET A 234 -12.99 0.58 -5.90
CA MET A 234 -14.21 1.38 -5.74
C MET A 234 -14.67 1.47 -4.27
N LYS A 235 -14.27 0.49 -3.44
CA LYS A 235 -14.55 0.44 -2.00
C LYS A 235 -13.54 1.25 -1.17
N GLY A 236 -12.44 1.75 -1.75
CA GLY A 236 -11.38 2.48 -1.07
C GLY A 236 -10.00 1.81 -1.21
N ALA A 237 -9.11 2.07 -0.26
CA ALA A 237 -7.78 1.46 -0.25
C ALA A 237 -7.82 -0.02 0.10
N VAL A 238 -6.88 -0.79 -0.46
CA VAL A 238 -6.57 -2.17 -0.04
C VAL A 238 -5.56 -2.08 1.10
N TRP A 239 -6.01 -2.46 2.30
CA TRP A 239 -5.26 -2.30 3.53
C TRP A 239 -4.43 -3.55 3.84
N LEU A 240 -3.31 -3.39 4.53
CA LEU A 240 -2.53 -4.51 5.06
C LEU A 240 -3.09 -5.02 6.40
N ASP A 241 -3.98 -4.26 7.03
CA ASP A 241 -4.70 -4.67 8.24
C ASP A 241 -5.83 -5.64 7.90
N PRO A 242 -5.85 -6.86 8.45
CA PRO A 242 -6.88 -7.87 8.18
C PRO A 242 -8.28 -7.46 8.67
N GLU A 243 -8.39 -6.54 9.65
CA GLU A 243 -9.67 -6.00 10.11
C GLU A 243 -10.30 -5.03 9.11
N LYS A 244 -9.49 -4.44 8.20
CA LYS A 244 -9.94 -3.48 7.18
C LYS A 244 -10.12 -4.09 5.80
N THR A 245 -9.24 -4.99 5.43
CA THR A 245 -9.30 -5.81 4.22
C THR A 245 -8.99 -7.22 4.64
N SER A 246 -10.00 -8.08 4.65
CA SER A 246 -9.80 -9.48 5.07
C SER A 246 -8.74 -10.17 4.18
N PRO A 247 -8.03 -11.20 4.69
CA PRO A 247 -7.04 -11.96 3.90
C PRO A 247 -7.62 -12.49 2.59
N TYR A 248 -8.90 -12.90 2.60
CA TYR A 248 -9.60 -13.33 1.39
C TYR A 248 -9.82 -12.19 0.38
N GLU A 249 -10.30 -11.02 0.81
CA GLU A 249 -10.46 -9.86 -0.08
C GLU A 249 -9.11 -9.36 -0.61
N PHE A 250 -8.08 -9.41 0.24
CA PHE A 250 -6.70 -9.08 -0.13
C PHE A 250 -6.16 -10.05 -1.21
N TYR A 251 -6.33 -11.35 -1.01
CA TYR A 251 -6.00 -12.39 -1.98
C TYR A 251 -6.75 -12.17 -3.30
N GLN A 252 -8.06 -11.94 -3.25
CA GLN A 252 -8.89 -11.72 -4.43
C GLN A 252 -8.49 -10.46 -5.20
N TYR A 253 -8.04 -9.41 -4.52
CA TYR A 253 -7.52 -8.21 -5.19
C TYR A 253 -6.34 -8.58 -6.10
N TRP A 254 -5.34 -9.28 -5.60
CA TRP A 254 -4.15 -9.66 -6.36
C TRP A 254 -4.42 -10.71 -7.43
N ARG A 255 -5.33 -11.65 -7.15
CA ARG A 255 -5.74 -12.64 -8.13
C ARG A 255 -6.50 -12.04 -9.34
N ASN A 256 -7.00 -10.84 -9.21
CA ASN A 256 -7.83 -10.17 -10.22
C ASN A 256 -7.14 -8.98 -10.89
N ILE A 257 -5.83 -8.85 -10.79
CA ILE A 257 -5.09 -7.82 -11.52
C ILE A 257 -5.09 -8.09 -13.02
N GLU A 258 -4.71 -7.08 -13.80
CA GLU A 258 -4.59 -7.19 -15.25
C GLU A 258 -3.47 -8.17 -15.63
N ASP A 259 -3.67 -8.94 -16.71
CA ASP A 259 -2.71 -9.97 -17.16
C ASP A 259 -1.32 -9.37 -17.44
N VAL A 260 -1.29 -8.20 -18.07
CA VAL A 260 -0.05 -7.47 -18.41
C VAL A 260 0.74 -6.98 -17.19
N LYS A 261 0.14 -6.99 -16.01
CA LYS A 261 0.79 -6.57 -14.75
C LYS A 261 1.30 -7.75 -13.89
N VAL A 262 1.05 -8.96 -14.31
CA VAL A 262 1.37 -10.15 -13.49
C VAL A 262 2.87 -10.30 -13.26
N GLU A 263 3.69 -10.22 -14.31
CA GLU A 263 5.15 -10.35 -14.20
C GLU A 263 5.76 -9.23 -13.35
N GLU A 264 5.34 -7.99 -13.61
CA GLU A 264 5.78 -6.82 -12.84
C GLU A 264 5.45 -6.98 -11.34
N CYS A 265 4.22 -7.38 -11.01
CA CYS A 265 3.81 -7.60 -9.62
C CYS A 265 4.52 -8.78 -8.97
N LEU A 266 4.77 -9.88 -9.69
CA LEU A 266 5.57 -11.00 -9.20
C LEU A 266 6.99 -10.56 -8.84
N GLY A 267 7.63 -9.78 -9.72
CA GLY A 267 8.98 -9.24 -9.48
C GLY A 267 9.05 -8.33 -8.27
N LEU A 268 8.11 -7.38 -8.18
CA LEU A 268 8.12 -6.32 -7.16
C LEU A 268 7.59 -6.76 -5.79
N LEU A 269 6.60 -7.66 -5.74
CA LEU A 269 5.81 -7.90 -4.53
C LEU A 269 5.99 -9.30 -3.96
N THR A 270 6.88 -10.11 -4.54
CA THR A 270 7.20 -11.45 -4.02
C THR A 270 8.71 -11.61 -3.82
N VAL A 271 9.08 -12.69 -3.14
CA VAL A 271 10.49 -13.09 -2.96
C VAL A 271 10.88 -14.29 -3.85
N LEU A 272 10.04 -14.62 -4.82
CA LEU A 272 10.31 -15.71 -5.76
C LEU A 272 11.61 -15.45 -6.55
N PRO A 273 12.37 -16.51 -6.91
CA PRO A 273 13.50 -16.37 -7.83
C PRO A 273 13.07 -15.73 -9.15
N MET A 274 13.91 -14.88 -9.74
CA MET A 274 13.56 -14.17 -10.98
C MET A 274 13.36 -15.12 -12.18
N GLU A 275 13.97 -16.28 -12.17
CA GLU A 275 13.70 -17.35 -13.17
C GLU A 275 12.22 -17.78 -13.11
N GLU A 276 11.70 -18.00 -11.89
CA GLU A 276 10.29 -18.37 -11.68
C GLU A 276 9.35 -17.22 -12.01
N VAL A 277 9.71 -15.97 -11.66
CA VAL A 277 8.95 -14.78 -12.04
C VAL A 277 8.77 -14.69 -13.56
N ARG A 278 9.86 -14.86 -14.32
CA ARG A 278 9.81 -14.84 -15.80
C ARG A 278 9.01 -16.01 -16.36
N ARG A 279 9.18 -17.20 -15.80
CA ARG A 279 8.42 -18.40 -16.22
C ARG A 279 6.91 -18.19 -16.04
N LEU A 280 6.51 -17.66 -14.90
CA LEU A 280 5.10 -17.37 -14.61
C LEU A 280 4.58 -16.21 -15.45
N GLY A 281 5.38 -15.15 -15.63
CA GLY A 281 5.03 -13.97 -16.42
C GLY A 281 4.85 -14.26 -17.92
N ALA A 282 5.52 -15.31 -18.43
CA ALA A 282 5.39 -15.73 -19.82
C ALA A 282 4.13 -16.57 -20.12
N LEU A 283 3.31 -16.88 -19.10
CA LEU A 283 2.05 -17.63 -19.32
C LEU A 283 1.00 -16.73 -19.98
N GLU A 284 0.28 -17.28 -20.96
CA GLU A 284 -0.73 -16.54 -21.74
C GLU A 284 -2.11 -17.21 -21.67
N GLY A 285 -3.14 -16.49 -22.10
CA GLY A 285 -4.52 -16.98 -22.16
C GLY A 285 -5.03 -17.49 -20.82
N ALA A 286 -5.58 -18.68 -20.77
CA ALA A 286 -6.10 -19.26 -19.53
C ALA A 286 -5.01 -19.62 -18.51
N GLU A 287 -3.78 -19.89 -18.96
CA GLU A 287 -2.66 -20.27 -18.10
C GLU A 287 -2.18 -19.13 -17.20
N ILE A 288 -2.34 -17.86 -17.59
CA ILE A 288 -1.98 -16.70 -16.78
C ILE A 288 -2.70 -16.69 -15.41
N ASN A 289 -3.86 -17.36 -15.32
CA ASN A 289 -4.58 -17.49 -14.05
C ASN A 289 -3.78 -18.28 -13.00
N LYS A 290 -2.89 -19.20 -13.43
CA LYS A 290 -1.98 -19.92 -12.53
C LYS A 290 -0.95 -18.96 -11.93
N ALA A 291 -0.39 -18.07 -12.76
CA ALA A 291 0.54 -17.05 -12.29
C ALA A 291 -0.12 -16.05 -11.33
N LYS A 292 -1.36 -15.65 -11.61
CA LYS A 292 -2.15 -14.78 -10.71
C LYS A 292 -2.47 -15.46 -9.38
N GLU A 293 -2.69 -16.77 -9.41
CA GLU A 293 -2.95 -17.54 -8.19
C GLU A 293 -1.68 -17.63 -7.32
N VAL A 294 -0.53 -17.87 -7.92
CA VAL A 294 0.78 -17.86 -7.24
C VAL A 294 1.06 -16.47 -6.68
N LEU A 295 0.87 -15.42 -7.47
CA LEU A 295 1.06 -14.03 -7.03
C LEU A 295 0.20 -13.71 -5.80
N ALA A 296 -1.10 -13.99 -5.87
CA ALA A 296 -2.02 -13.72 -4.78
C ALA A 296 -1.66 -14.51 -3.52
N TYR A 297 -1.27 -15.77 -3.67
CA TYR A 297 -0.82 -16.61 -2.57
C TYR A 297 0.44 -16.05 -1.91
N GLU A 298 1.49 -15.77 -2.68
CA GLU A 298 2.78 -15.30 -2.16
C GLU A 298 2.65 -13.94 -1.44
N ILE A 299 1.90 -13.00 -2.01
CA ILE A 299 1.68 -11.69 -1.36
C ILE A 299 0.85 -11.86 -0.09
N THR A 300 -0.22 -12.67 -0.12
CA THR A 300 -1.05 -12.90 1.07
C THR A 300 -0.26 -13.61 2.16
N LYS A 301 0.59 -14.56 1.81
CA LYS A 301 1.51 -15.24 2.73
C LYS A 301 2.47 -14.26 3.42
N ILE A 302 3.06 -13.33 2.68
CA ILE A 302 3.97 -12.32 3.24
C ILE A 302 3.22 -11.38 4.21
N VAL A 303 2.00 -10.97 3.88
CA VAL A 303 1.25 -9.95 4.64
C VAL A 303 0.45 -10.53 5.80
N HIS A 304 -0.19 -11.68 5.60
CA HIS A 304 -1.14 -12.27 6.56
C HIS A 304 -0.70 -13.62 7.14
N GLY A 305 0.40 -14.17 6.63
CA GLY A 305 0.88 -15.49 7.02
C GLY A 305 0.39 -16.63 6.13
N GLU A 306 1.06 -17.78 6.22
CA GLU A 306 0.84 -18.94 5.36
C GLU A 306 -0.55 -19.53 5.54
N GLU A 307 -1.01 -19.69 6.78
CA GLU A 307 -2.32 -20.26 7.10
C GLU A 307 -3.47 -19.46 6.44
N GLU A 308 -3.43 -18.12 6.55
CA GLU A 308 -4.45 -17.27 5.95
C GLU A 308 -4.38 -17.26 4.41
N ALA A 309 -3.18 -17.38 3.84
CA ALA A 309 -3.00 -17.52 2.40
C ALA A 309 -3.58 -18.83 1.86
N GLU A 310 -3.37 -19.95 2.57
CA GLU A 310 -3.93 -21.26 2.23
C GLU A 310 -5.47 -21.26 2.32
N LYS A 311 -6.03 -20.69 3.39
CA LYS A 311 -7.49 -20.52 3.55
C LYS A 311 -8.06 -19.71 2.39
N ALA A 312 -7.48 -18.55 2.11
CA ALA A 312 -7.93 -17.67 1.03
C ALA A 312 -7.85 -18.34 -0.35
N GLN A 313 -6.77 -19.08 -0.62
CA GLN A 313 -6.60 -19.80 -1.87
C GLN A 313 -7.63 -20.93 -2.02
N THR A 314 -7.82 -21.71 -0.95
CA THR A 314 -8.79 -22.82 -0.92
C THR A 314 -10.20 -22.30 -1.16
N ALA A 315 -10.59 -21.22 -0.47
CA ALA A 315 -11.88 -20.56 -0.65
C ALA A 315 -12.07 -20.06 -2.09
N ALA A 316 -11.02 -19.42 -2.66
CA ALA A 316 -11.06 -18.95 -4.04
C ALA A 316 -11.22 -20.09 -5.06
N ARG A 317 -10.52 -21.21 -4.87
CA ARG A 317 -10.62 -22.39 -5.76
C ARG A 317 -11.99 -23.04 -5.66
N ALA A 318 -12.55 -23.21 -4.45
CA ALA A 318 -13.86 -23.80 -4.25
C ALA A 318 -14.97 -23.05 -5.00
N LEU A 319 -14.89 -21.72 -5.06
CA LEU A 319 -15.82 -20.88 -5.83
C LEU A 319 -15.77 -21.13 -7.34
N PHE A 320 -14.61 -21.53 -7.89
CA PHE A 320 -14.47 -21.82 -9.31
C PHE A 320 -14.91 -23.25 -9.69
N VAL A 321 -14.81 -24.20 -8.77
CA VAL A 321 -15.06 -25.63 -9.06
C VAL A 321 -16.51 -26.03 -8.80
N GLN A 322 -17.24 -25.38 -7.89
CA GLN A 322 -18.56 -25.88 -7.43
C GLN A 322 -19.66 -24.80 -7.29
N GLY A 323 -19.46 -23.55 -7.70
CA GLY A 323 -20.40 -22.47 -7.28
C GLY A 323 -20.43 -22.31 -5.75
N GLY A 324 -19.34 -22.67 -5.10
CA GLY A 324 -19.23 -23.18 -3.77
C GLY A 324 -19.29 -22.17 -2.63
N LYS A 325 -19.75 -22.67 -1.55
CA LYS A 325 -19.86 -22.06 -0.23
C LYS A 325 -18.67 -22.52 0.61
N THR A 326 -17.85 -21.59 1.11
CA THR A 326 -16.71 -21.89 1.98
C THR A 326 -16.70 -20.98 3.19
N ALA A 327 -16.08 -21.46 4.27
CA ALA A 327 -15.99 -20.76 5.56
C ALA A 327 -15.26 -19.40 5.49
N ASP A 328 -14.48 -19.15 4.44
CA ASP A 328 -13.60 -17.97 4.32
C ASP A 328 -14.14 -16.85 3.42
N ILE A 329 -15.38 -16.96 2.93
CA ILE A 329 -16.09 -15.85 2.28
C ILE A 329 -16.52 -14.85 3.36
N PRO A 330 -16.36 -13.52 3.13
CA PRO A 330 -16.89 -12.52 4.06
C PRO A 330 -18.33 -12.87 4.46
N THR A 331 -18.57 -13.01 5.75
CA THR A 331 -19.83 -13.49 6.29
C THR A 331 -20.46 -12.44 7.19
N THR A 332 -21.76 -12.24 7.06
CA THR A 332 -22.59 -11.45 8.00
C THR A 332 -23.59 -12.38 8.64
N SER A 333 -23.63 -12.39 9.97
CA SER A 333 -24.64 -13.12 10.72
C SER A 333 -25.83 -12.22 11.06
N TYR A 334 -27.03 -12.80 11.06
CA TYR A 334 -28.24 -12.15 11.54
C TYR A 334 -28.93 -13.06 12.58
N PRO A 335 -29.60 -12.47 13.59
CA PRO A 335 -30.46 -13.21 14.46
C PRO A 335 -31.53 -13.98 13.67
N ALA A 336 -31.75 -15.25 14.01
CA ALA A 336 -32.71 -16.10 13.31
C ALA A 336 -34.10 -15.46 13.18
N ALA A 337 -34.57 -14.76 14.22
CA ALA A 337 -35.85 -14.04 14.19
C ALA A 337 -35.94 -12.95 13.09
N GLU A 338 -34.86 -12.25 12.82
CA GLU A 338 -34.84 -11.25 11.77
C GLU A 338 -34.88 -11.84 10.35
N LEU A 339 -34.40 -13.07 10.20
CA LEU A 339 -34.43 -13.80 8.94
C LEU A 339 -35.79 -14.48 8.72
N GLU A 340 -36.53 -14.81 9.81
CA GLU A 340 -37.91 -15.27 9.69
C GLU A 340 -38.85 -14.18 9.22
N GLU A 341 -38.67 -12.94 9.69
CA GLU A 341 -39.40 -11.77 9.19
C GLU A 341 -39.05 -11.42 7.73
N GLY A 342 -37.88 -11.84 7.26
CA GLY A 342 -37.34 -11.63 5.92
C GLY A 342 -36.63 -10.30 5.74
N LYS A 343 -35.61 -10.30 4.88
CA LYS A 343 -34.84 -9.10 4.51
C LYS A 343 -34.84 -8.89 3.00
N ASP A 344 -35.15 -7.67 2.57
CA ASP A 344 -35.10 -7.33 1.14
C ASP A 344 -33.65 -7.32 0.61
N ILE A 345 -33.48 -7.66 -0.67
CA ILE A 345 -32.18 -7.76 -1.32
C ILE A 345 -31.35 -6.46 -1.22
N LEU A 346 -32.02 -5.29 -1.20
CA LEU A 346 -31.30 -4.01 -1.12
C LEU A 346 -30.66 -3.84 0.27
N THR A 347 -31.36 -4.23 1.34
CA THR A 347 -30.84 -4.23 2.71
C THR A 347 -29.66 -5.19 2.81
N LEU A 348 -29.81 -6.42 2.31
CA LEU A 348 -28.72 -7.41 2.33
C LEU A 348 -27.47 -6.93 1.62
N LEU A 349 -27.60 -6.28 0.46
CA LEU A 349 -26.48 -5.73 -0.32
C LEU A 349 -25.77 -4.57 0.40
N VAL A 350 -26.48 -3.75 1.16
CA VAL A 350 -25.90 -2.64 1.92
C VAL A 350 -25.21 -3.14 3.18
N ASP A 351 -25.86 -4.01 3.96
CA ASP A 351 -25.32 -4.56 5.21
C ASP A 351 -24.06 -5.39 4.97
N THR A 352 -24.03 -6.16 3.88
CA THR A 352 -22.85 -6.92 3.43
C THR A 352 -21.77 -6.04 2.76
N LYS A 353 -21.97 -4.71 2.67
CA LYS A 353 -21.08 -3.76 1.98
C LYS A 353 -20.84 -4.09 0.50
N LEU A 354 -21.64 -4.94 -0.10
CA LEU A 354 -21.64 -5.18 -1.54
C LEU A 354 -22.19 -3.98 -2.31
N ALA A 355 -22.99 -3.12 -1.66
CA ALA A 355 -23.39 -1.82 -2.18
C ALA A 355 -23.19 -0.73 -1.10
N LYS A 356 -22.85 0.49 -1.51
CA LYS A 356 -22.64 1.62 -0.58
C LYS A 356 -23.94 2.16 0.02
N ASN A 357 -25.03 2.03 -0.71
CA ASN A 357 -26.36 2.51 -0.31
C ASN A 357 -27.45 1.81 -1.12
N ARG A 358 -28.72 1.99 -0.72
CA ARG A 358 -29.90 1.37 -1.37
C ARG A 358 -30.06 1.78 -2.86
N SER A 359 -29.61 2.96 -3.24
CA SER A 359 -29.69 3.41 -4.64
C SER A 359 -28.73 2.64 -5.54
N GLU A 360 -27.48 2.41 -5.08
CA GLU A 360 -26.53 1.55 -5.77
C GLU A 360 -27.02 0.10 -5.82
N ALA A 361 -27.52 -0.42 -4.71
CA ALA A 361 -28.07 -1.77 -4.63
C ALA A 361 -29.19 -1.96 -5.65
N ARG A 362 -30.16 -1.04 -5.73
CA ARG A 362 -31.25 -1.07 -6.72
C ARG A 362 -30.71 -1.12 -8.15
N ARG A 363 -29.75 -0.25 -8.48
CA ARG A 363 -29.13 -0.23 -9.82
C ARG A 363 -28.49 -1.57 -10.15
N LEU A 364 -27.72 -2.16 -9.22
CA LEU A 364 -27.07 -3.46 -9.40
C LEU A 364 -28.06 -4.57 -9.68
N VAL A 365 -29.15 -4.65 -8.92
CA VAL A 365 -30.22 -5.64 -9.11
C VAL A 365 -30.90 -5.46 -10.46
N THR A 366 -31.30 -4.21 -10.80
CA THR A 366 -31.99 -3.90 -12.08
C THR A 366 -31.12 -4.21 -13.30
N GLN A 367 -29.79 -3.99 -13.19
CA GLN A 367 -28.84 -4.32 -14.25
C GLN A 367 -28.50 -5.82 -14.30
N GLY A 368 -29.09 -6.63 -13.43
CA GLY A 368 -28.85 -8.07 -13.35
C GLY A 368 -27.45 -8.45 -12.91
N GLY A 369 -26.80 -7.58 -12.14
CA GLY A 369 -25.46 -7.78 -11.56
C GLY A 369 -25.47 -8.54 -10.25
N VAL A 370 -26.62 -9.04 -9.78
CA VAL A 370 -26.75 -9.75 -8.49
C VAL A 370 -27.36 -11.13 -8.70
N SER A 371 -26.78 -12.14 -8.04
CA SER A 371 -27.41 -13.45 -7.87
C SER A 371 -27.34 -13.89 -6.39
N VAL A 372 -28.30 -14.70 -5.98
CA VAL A 372 -28.38 -15.32 -4.66
C VAL A 372 -28.51 -16.82 -4.88
N ASN A 373 -27.65 -17.60 -4.23
CA ASN A 373 -27.55 -19.05 -4.43
C ASN A 373 -27.54 -19.42 -5.91
N ASP A 374 -26.70 -18.71 -6.71
CA ASP A 374 -26.54 -18.81 -8.17
C ASP A 374 -27.78 -18.45 -9.01
N VAL A 375 -28.90 -18.10 -8.39
CA VAL A 375 -30.11 -17.63 -9.07
C VAL A 375 -30.05 -16.11 -9.24
N LYS A 376 -30.16 -15.64 -10.48
CA LYS A 376 -30.15 -14.21 -10.81
C LYS A 376 -31.35 -13.49 -10.20
N VAL A 377 -31.07 -12.41 -9.45
CA VAL A 377 -32.10 -11.56 -8.83
C VAL A 377 -32.27 -10.31 -9.70
N THR A 378 -33.48 -10.12 -10.25
CA THR A 378 -33.85 -8.96 -11.09
C THR A 378 -34.91 -8.09 -10.41
N ASP A 379 -35.61 -8.64 -9.43
CA ASP A 379 -36.58 -7.90 -8.62
C ASP A 379 -35.90 -7.31 -7.38
N PHE A 380 -35.86 -6.00 -7.31
CA PHE A 380 -35.29 -5.27 -6.17
C PHE A 380 -36.18 -5.29 -4.93
N ALA A 381 -37.44 -5.73 -5.04
CA ALA A 381 -38.36 -5.91 -3.91
C ALA A 381 -38.30 -7.34 -3.33
N LYS A 382 -37.50 -8.23 -3.95
CA LYS A 382 -37.42 -9.61 -3.48
C LYS A 382 -36.90 -9.67 -2.05
N VAL A 383 -37.64 -10.36 -1.20
CA VAL A 383 -37.34 -10.64 0.21
C VAL A 383 -36.80 -12.05 0.31
N PHE A 384 -35.81 -12.24 1.16
CA PHE A 384 -35.19 -13.53 1.49
C PHE A 384 -35.46 -13.84 2.96
N THR A 385 -35.85 -15.09 3.23
CA THR A 385 -36.17 -15.60 4.55
C THR A 385 -35.26 -16.79 4.88
N SER A 386 -35.39 -17.34 6.06
CA SER A 386 -34.74 -18.59 6.46
C SER A 386 -34.95 -19.77 5.49
N ALA A 387 -36.07 -19.78 4.76
CA ALA A 387 -36.38 -20.79 3.74
C ALA A 387 -35.53 -20.71 2.47
N ASP A 388 -34.88 -19.58 2.21
CA ASP A 388 -34.00 -19.37 1.05
C ASP A 388 -32.55 -19.81 1.31
N PHE A 389 -32.21 -20.16 2.56
CA PHE A 389 -30.90 -20.67 2.95
C PHE A 389 -30.74 -22.11 2.48
N ASP A 390 -29.50 -22.51 2.24
CA ASP A 390 -29.19 -23.87 1.84
C ASP A 390 -29.15 -24.85 3.00
N GLU A 391 -28.78 -26.10 2.69
CA GLU A 391 -28.67 -27.21 3.67
C GLU A 391 -27.61 -26.92 4.76
N ASP A 392 -26.63 -26.06 4.48
CA ASP A 392 -25.58 -25.64 5.40
C ASP A 392 -25.95 -24.37 6.21
N GLY A 393 -27.18 -23.86 6.05
CA GLY A 393 -27.64 -22.63 6.70
C GLY A 393 -26.98 -21.36 6.16
N VAL A 394 -26.63 -21.33 4.88
CA VAL A 394 -25.94 -20.22 4.22
C VAL A 394 -26.77 -19.66 3.07
N LEU A 395 -26.82 -18.32 2.96
CA LEU A 395 -27.32 -17.61 1.80
C LEU A 395 -26.14 -16.91 1.11
N LEU A 396 -25.76 -17.37 -0.08
CA LEU A 396 -24.63 -16.82 -0.82
C LEU A 396 -25.09 -15.72 -1.79
N ILE A 397 -24.63 -14.49 -1.56
CA ILE A 397 -24.87 -13.35 -2.45
C ILE A 397 -23.65 -13.14 -3.34
N LYS A 398 -23.87 -12.95 -4.65
CA LYS A 398 -22.84 -12.66 -5.64
C LYS A 398 -23.15 -11.34 -6.33
N LYS A 399 -22.15 -10.45 -6.40
CA LYS A 399 -22.15 -9.18 -7.14
C LYS A 399 -21.18 -9.26 -8.34
N GLY A 400 -21.73 -9.26 -9.55
CA GLY A 400 -20.94 -9.39 -10.77
C GLY A 400 -20.14 -10.70 -10.82
N LYS A 401 -18.94 -10.67 -11.43
CA LYS A 401 -18.12 -11.89 -11.59
C LYS A 401 -17.22 -12.20 -10.37
N LYS A 402 -17.05 -11.25 -9.43
CA LYS A 402 -15.94 -11.27 -8.47
C LYS A 402 -16.30 -10.97 -7.02
N GLY A 403 -17.47 -10.45 -6.74
CA GLY A 403 -17.89 -10.10 -5.36
C GLY A 403 -18.79 -11.18 -4.79
N TYR A 404 -18.39 -11.76 -3.64
CA TYR A 404 -19.17 -12.77 -2.92
C TYR A 404 -19.31 -12.37 -1.45
N HIS A 405 -20.44 -12.72 -0.84
CA HIS A 405 -20.67 -12.55 0.58
C HIS A 405 -21.65 -13.62 1.07
N GLN A 406 -21.38 -14.19 2.22
CA GLN A 406 -22.28 -15.16 2.87
C GLN A 406 -23.12 -14.47 3.94
N ILE A 407 -24.35 -14.94 4.08
CA ILE A 407 -25.20 -14.63 5.22
C ILE A 407 -25.48 -15.93 5.98
N LYS A 408 -25.39 -15.88 7.30
CA LYS A 408 -25.69 -16.98 8.19
C LYS A 408 -26.72 -16.54 9.23
N ALA A 409 -27.49 -17.48 9.71
CA ALA A 409 -28.31 -17.29 10.91
C ALA A 409 -27.46 -17.59 12.15
N ASP A 410 -27.56 -16.71 13.16
CA ASP A 410 -27.01 -16.93 14.50
C ASP A 410 -28.03 -17.63 15.38
#